data_fda8b4744c3cbe0a3cf5cb5e8c652f91
#
_entry.id   fda8b4744c3cbe0a3cf5cb5e8c652f91
#
_cell.length_a   1.000
_cell.length_b   1.000
_cell.length_c   1.000
_cell.angle_alpha   90.00
_cell.angle_beta   90.00
_cell.angle_gamma   90.00
#
_symmetry.space_group_name_H-M   'P 1'
#
loop_
_entity.id
_entity.type
_entity.pdbx_description
1 polymer ?
#
loop_
_entity_poly.entity_id
_entity_poly.type
_entity_poly.pdbx_seq_one_letter_code
_entity_poly.pdbx_strand_id
1 'polypeptide(L)'
;MSRVRIVVVLILLIVLAVTLAGAFLTRGVMADLPFLQARKGDWTGAYVPHGIVDQRPWQTAATLAALAQSAEERELAREAERLADHEVDQAFSQSLRQASLAKPNLSDKALALQQRVTELQETIKNDQARIASLSAGAGTRRASAVSNGSDLEIAKAQLGLDQNELTDSIEDLARESGDQRAKLQQELAARQAAMKEYRDSASKDDGQTAVASAEQYKTLAQQLATWRSLRNRKQLIAQAEQLARADAAALTGDQERLKTEAGGPGDKAVGESSSERIDRLRQLSAQRNIQSILNDRVGAQQQLVALYGRWGEQVEIERKIVVHLILRSLALIAAICVLVILAGWALQVGLEKMVRDPRQKQTLKTVLNLGTQLVGLLLILLTIFGVPQQMPTILGLATAGLTVVFQDFILAFCGWFVLMGPNGVRVRDWVEIDGVGGEVVHLGLFRTWLLETGNWTANGHPTGRRVSFLNGYAIRGKYFNFSTVGQWMWDEIKVTVPPGMDIHPLLKGIYEAR
;
A
#
# COMPACT_ATOMS: atom_id res chain seq x y z
N MET A 1 5.64 37.35 22.20
CA MET A 1 5.57 35.86 22.20
C MET A 1 6.38 35.33 23.36
N SER A 2 5.80 34.57 24.29
CA SER A 2 6.55 34.04 25.42
C SER A 2 7.59 33.02 24.93
N ARG A 3 8.78 33.00 25.55
CA ARG A 3 9.87 32.03 25.23
C ARG A 3 9.39 30.59 25.16
N VAL A 4 8.35 30.23 25.90
CA VAL A 4 7.71 28.90 25.88
C VAL A 4 7.03 28.59 24.55
N ARG A 5 6.41 29.55 23.85
CA ARG A 5 5.79 29.32 22.52
C ARG A 5 6.84 29.06 21.45
N ILE A 6 7.96 29.76 21.50
CA ILE A 6 9.08 29.54 20.58
C ILE A 6 9.66 28.14 20.80
N VAL A 7 9.80 27.72 22.06
CA VAL A 7 10.30 26.39 22.41
C VAL A 7 9.33 25.29 21.94
N VAL A 8 8.03 25.46 22.10
CA VAL A 8 7.03 24.47 21.66
C VAL A 8 6.95 24.38 20.13
N VAL A 9 7.01 25.52 19.42
CA VAL A 9 7.09 25.54 17.94
C VAL A 9 8.39 24.88 17.47
N LEU A 10 9.49 25.10 18.19
CA LEU A 10 10.79 24.49 17.87
C LEU A 10 10.77 22.98 18.14
N ILE A 11 10.12 22.52 19.22
CA ILE A 11 9.89 21.09 19.50
C ILE A 11 8.99 20.46 18.42
N LEU A 12 7.92 21.12 18.00
CA LEU A 12 7.04 20.64 16.91
C LEU A 12 7.79 20.56 15.56
N LEU A 13 8.66 21.53 15.27
CA LEU A 13 9.54 21.48 14.10
C LEU A 13 10.58 20.38 14.20
N ILE A 14 11.14 20.14 15.39
CA ILE A 14 12.07 19.04 15.63
C ILE A 14 11.36 17.68 15.52
N VAL A 15 10.17 17.54 16.09
CA VAL A 15 9.35 16.32 15.95
C VAL A 15 8.96 16.08 14.49
N LEU A 16 8.60 17.13 13.76
CA LEU A 16 8.32 17.05 12.32
C LEU A 16 9.59 16.67 11.53
N ALA A 17 10.73 17.25 11.86
CA ALA A 17 12.01 16.90 11.24
C ALA A 17 12.46 15.48 11.58
N VAL A 18 12.28 15.05 12.84
CA VAL A 18 12.62 13.69 13.30
C VAL A 18 11.67 12.63 12.69
N THR A 19 10.37 12.93 12.57
CA THR A 19 9.43 12.01 11.89
C THR A 19 9.68 11.96 10.37
N LEU A 20 10.06 13.05 9.73
CA LEU A 20 10.50 13.07 8.33
C LEU A 20 11.85 12.34 8.15
N ALA A 21 12.81 12.56 9.03
CA ALA A 21 14.09 11.84 9.03
C ALA A 21 13.90 10.37 9.38
N GLY A 22 13.02 10.02 10.34
CA GLY A 22 12.66 8.65 10.68
C GLY A 22 11.96 7.93 9.52
N ALA A 23 11.03 8.58 8.82
CA ALA A 23 10.42 8.05 7.60
C ALA A 23 11.44 7.89 6.45
N PHE A 24 12.48 8.71 6.43
CA PHE A 24 13.58 8.61 5.48
C PHE A 24 14.56 7.47 5.82
N LEU A 25 14.88 7.29 7.10
CA LEU A 25 15.80 6.25 7.60
C LEU A 25 15.15 4.85 7.64
N THR A 26 13.88 4.73 8.03
CA THR A 26 13.14 3.45 7.98
C THR A 26 12.84 2.98 6.55
N ARG A 27 13.08 3.82 5.56
CA ARG A 27 12.98 3.50 4.15
C ARG A 27 14.00 2.43 3.70
N GLY A 28 15.20 2.39 4.27
CA GLY A 28 16.21 1.35 4.03
C GLY A 28 15.73 -0.03 4.51
N VAL A 29 15.07 -0.08 5.67
CA VAL A 29 14.55 -1.32 6.27
C VAL A 29 13.36 -1.89 5.49
N MET A 30 12.51 -1.03 4.89
CA MET A 30 11.43 -1.50 3.99
C MET A 30 11.92 -1.98 2.63
N ALA A 31 13.10 -1.53 2.18
CA ALA A 31 13.70 -2.02 0.93
C ALA A 31 14.28 -3.45 1.07
N ASP A 32 14.54 -3.89 2.28
CA ASP A 32 15.12 -5.21 2.59
C ASP A 32 14.07 -6.29 2.95
N LEU A 33 12.78 -6.01 2.78
CA LEU A 33 11.74 -7.02 2.96
C LEU A 33 11.79 -8.07 1.83
N PRO A 34 11.82 -9.38 2.14
CA PRO A 34 12.07 -10.45 1.16
C PRO A 34 11.07 -10.47 0.00
N PHE A 35 9.81 -10.06 0.22
CA PHE A 35 8.77 -10.00 -0.82
C PHE A 35 8.93 -8.83 -1.79
N LEU A 36 9.72 -7.79 -1.43
CA LEU A 36 10.08 -6.68 -2.31
C LEU A 36 11.37 -6.97 -3.08
N GLN A 37 12.26 -7.81 -2.55
CA GLN A 37 13.48 -8.25 -3.23
C GLN A 37 13.18 -9.15 -4.43
N ALA A 38 12.13 -9.96 -4.37
CA ALA A 38 11.70 -10.80 -5.50
C ALA A 38 11.26 -10.00 -6.75
N ARG A 39 11.04 -8.68 -6.62
CA ARG A 39 10.64 -7.78 -7.72
C ARG A 39 11.71 -6.76 -8.14
N LYS A 40 12.87 -6.77 -7.48
CA LYS A 40 14.09 -6.17 -8.01
C LYS A 40 14.69 -7.15 -9.02
N GLY A 41 14.01 -7.35 -10.13
CA GLY A 41 14.64 -7.90 -11.32
C GLY A 41 15.84 -7.01 -11.60
N ASP A 42 16.98 -7.64 -11.67
CA ASP A 42 18.31 -7.07 -11.85
C ASP A 42 18.36 -6.23 -13.15
N TRP A 43 17.93 -4.97 -13.04
CA TRP A 43 18.11 -4.00 -14.13
C TRP A 43 19.57 -3.56 -14.29
N THR A 44 20.40 -3.82 -13.27
CA THR A 44 21.82 -3.52 -13.26
C THR A 44 22.68 -4.77 -13.37
N GLY A 45 22.08 -5.96 -13.38
CA GLY A 45 22.76 -7.19 -13.72
C GLY A 45 23.21 -7.09 -15.16
N ALA A 46 24.51 -7.18 -15.39
CA ALA A 46 25.05 -7.35 -16.72
C ALA A 46 24.24 -8.47 -17.41
N TYR A 47 23.45 -8.11 -18.43
CA TYR A 47 22.77 -9.08 -19.28
C TYR A 47 23.86 -10.01 -19.83
N VAL A 48 23.88 -11.24 -19.35
CA VAL A 48 24.61 -12.31 -20.03
C VAL A 48 23.70 -12.78 -21.13
N PRO A 49 24.02 -12.55 -22.40
CA PRO A 49 23.22 -13.02 -23.51
C PRO A 49 23.24 -14.54 -23.49
N HIS A 50 22.15 -15.15 -23.02
CA HIS A 50 21.99 -16.61 -22.99
C HIS A 50 21.42 -17.14 -24.31
N GLY A 51 21.16 -16.26 -25.28
CA GLY A 51 20.59 -16.59 -26.58
C GLY A 51 21.44 -16.05 -27.74
N ILE A 52 21.22 -16.63 -28.93
CA ILE A 52 21.85 -16.21 -30.18
C ILE A 52 21.22 -14.91 -30.69
N VAL A 53 19.95 -14.68 -30.35
CA VAL A 53 19.17 -13.50 -30.76
C VAL A 53 18.93 -12.57 -29.58
N ASP A 54 19.11 -11.28 -29.81
CA ASP A 54 18.90 -10.24 -28.80
C ASP A 54 17.40 -10.04 -28.54
N GLN A 55 16.96 -10.40 -27.32
CA GLN A 55 15.57 -10.27 -26.85
C GLN A 55 15.37 -9.06 -25.93
N ARG A 56 16.41 -8.24 -25.70
CA ARG A 56 16.34 -7.05 -24.80
C ARG A 56 15.21 -6.10 -25.12
N PRO A 57 14.89 -5.76 -26.39
CA PRO A 57 13.81 -4.83 -26.68
C PRO A 57 12.48 -5.26 -26.07
N TRP A 58 12.12 -6.54 -26.22
CA TRP A 58 10.89 -7.08 -25.64
C TRP A 58 10.93 -7.16 -24.10
N GLN A 59 12.03 -7.63 -23.53
CA GLN A 59 12.19 -7.71 -22.07
C GLN A 59 12.07 -6.33 -21.42
N THR A 60 12.66 -5.32 -22.04
CA THR A 60 12.58 -3.92 -21.61
C THR A 60 11.15 -3.40 -21.67
N ALA A 61 10.44 -3.62 -22.79
CA ALA A 61 9.05 -3.21 -22.94
C ALA A 61 8.12 -3.89 -21.93
N ALA A 62 8.25 -5.22 -21.73
CA ALA A 62 7.44 -5.99 -20.78
C ALA A 62 7.66 -5.55 -19.32
N THR A 63 8.91 -5.29 -18.93
CA THR A 63 9.20 -4.79 -17.58
C THR A 63 8.70 -3.38 -17.33
N LEU A 64 8.75 -2.50 -18.31
CA LEU A 64 8.16 -1.17 -18.23
C LEU A 64 6.63 -1.23 -18.20
N ALA A 65 6.01 -2.14 -18.97
CA ALA A 65 4.57 -2.35 -18.98
C ALA A 65 4.02 -2.74 -17.60
N ALA A 66 4.74 -3.59 -16.86
CA ALA A 66 4.38 -3.94 -15.49
C ALA A 66 4.40 -2.75 -14.51
N LEU A 67 5.02 -1.63 -14.87
CA LEU A 67 5.08 -0.41 -14.06
C LEU A 67 4.03 0.63 -14.45
N ALA A 68 3.31 0.45 -15.57
CA ALA A 68 2.29 1.37 -16.04
C ALA A 68 1.08 1.43 -15.09
N GLN A 69 0.71 2.63 -14.63
CA GLN A 69 -0.35 2.82 -13.63
C GLN A 69 -1.58 3.52 -14.22
N SER A 70 -1.39 4.55 -15.07
CA SER A 70 -2.51 5.24 -15.71
C SER A 70 -3.03 4.47 -16.93
N ALA A 71 -4.24 4.81 -17.39
CA ALA A 71 -4.83 4.20 -18.59
C ALA A 71 -4.00 4.53 -19.83
N GLU A 72 -3.53 5.76 -19.94
CA GLU A 72 -2.70 6.27 -21.03
C GLU A 72 -1.33 5.58 -21.05
N GLU A 73 -0.70 5.40 -19.87
CA GLU A 73 0.56 4.65 -19.80
C GLU A 73 0.39 3.19 -20.24
N ARG A 74 -0.72 2.55 -19.86
CA ARG A 74 -1.00 1.15 -20.27
C ARG A 74 -1.19 1.01 -21.77
N GLU A 75 -1.78 2.00 -22.43
CA GLU A 75 -1.91 2.01 -23.89
C GLU A 75 -0.53 2.12 -24.56
N LEU A 76 0.31 3.06 -24.10
CA LEU A 76 1.68 3.20 -24.59
C LEU A 76 2.53 1.96 -24.31
N ALA A 77 2.33 1.32 -23.14
CA ALA A 77 3.00 0.08 -22.78
C ALA A 77 2.64 -1.08 -23.71
N ARG A 78 1.36 -1.27 -24.01
CA ARG A 78 0.89 -2.31 -24.98
C ARG A 78 1.44 -2.06 -26.39
N GLU A 79 1.52 -0.81 -26.80
CA GLU A 79 2.12 -0.45 -28.08
C GLU A 79 3.62 -0.74 -28.10
N ALA A 80 4.34 -0.45 -26.98
CA ALA A 80 5.76 -0.76 -26.83
C ALA A 80 6.03 -2.26 -26.85
N GLU A 81 5.23 -3.06 -26.14
CA GLU A 81 5.33 -4.52 -26.16
C GLU A 81 5.12 -5.08 -27.57
N ARG A 82 4.12 -4.59 -28.29
CA ARG A 82 3.83 -5.04 -29.64
C ARG A 82 4.97 -4.71 -30.63
N LEU A 83 5.52 -3.49 -30.56
CA LEU A 83 6.63 -3.08 -31.42
C LEU A 83 7.91 -3.84 -31.09
N ALA A 84 8.19 -4.03 -29.81
CA ALA A 84 9.36 -4.77 -29.35
C ALA A 84 9.25 -6.27 -29.67
N ASP A 85 8.07 -6.86 -29.59
CA ASP A 85 7.80 -8.24 -30.01
C ASP A 85 8.05 -8.41 -31.52
N HIS A 86 7.54 -7.48 -32.34
CA HIS A 86 7.76 -7.45 -33.76
C HIS A 86 9.25 -7.32 -34.12
N GLU A 87 9.99 -6.45 -33.43
CA GLU A 87 11.43 -6.26 -33.63
C GLU A 87 12.21 -7.56 -33.36
N VAL A 88 11.94 -8.22 -32.25
CA VAL A 88 12.58 -9.49 -31.89
C VAL A 88 12.23 -10.60 -32.88
N ASP A 89 10.98 -10.68 -33.36
CA ASP A 89 10.59 -11.63 -34.41
C ASP A 89 11.35 -11.40 -35.70
N GLN A 90 11.57 -10.14 -36.08
CA GLN A 90 12.40 -9.79 -37.23
C GLN A 90 13.88 -10.16 -37.03
N ALA A 91 14.39 -10.01 -35.78
CA ALA A 91 15.74 -10.43 -35.43
C ALA A 91 15.93 -11.96 -35.57
N PHE A 92 14.96 -12.76 -35.12
CA PHE A 92 14.95 -14.22 -35.36
C PHE A 92 14.89 -14.55 -36.83
N SER A 93 14.03 -13.88 -37.58
CA SER A 93 13.91 -14.07 -39.04
C SER A 93 15.20 -13.76 -39.77
N GLN A 94 15.90 -12.71 -39.38
CA GLN A 94 17.21 -12.34 -39.94
C GLN A 94 18.26 -13.42 -39.63
N SER A 95 18.36 -13.83 -38.33
CA SER A 95 19.34 -14.81 -37.90
C SER A 95 19.12 -16.17 -38.56
N LEU A 96 17.86 -16.63 -38.69
CA LEU A 96 17.53 -17.86 -39.42
C LEU A 96 17.90 -17.80 -40.88
N ARG A 97 17.72 -16.66 -41.55
CA ARG A 97 18.14 -16.48 -42.96
C ARG A 97 19.66 -16.44 -43.09
N GLN A 98 20.37 -15.76 -42.17
CA GLN A 98 21.84 -15.77 -42.17
C GLN A 98 22.38 -17.19 -41.96
N ALA A 99 21.82 -17.95 -40.97
CA ALA A 99 22.18 -19.33 -40.76
C ALA A 99 21.89 -20.23 -41.99
N SER A 100 20.87 -19.86 -42.80
CA SER A 100 20.55 -20.60 -44.05
C SER A 100 21.51 -20.36 -45.19
N LEU A 101 22.24 -19.25 -45.16
CA LEU A 101 23.27 -18.93 -46.16
C LEU A 101 24.64 -19.51 -45.81
N ALA A 102 24.88 -19.78 -44.53
CA ALA A 102 26.09 -20.46 -44.07
C ALA A 102 26.09 -21.90 -44.59
N LYS A 103 27.10 -22.27 -45.37
CA LYS A 103 27.29 -23.68 -45.79
C LYS A 103 27.67 -24.50 -44.58
N PRO A 104 26.88 -25.53 -44.19
CA PRO A 104 27.26 -26.38 -43.08
C PRO A 104 28.56 -27.13 -43.40
N ASN A 105 29.46 -27.18 -42.46
CA ASN A 105 30.69 -27.93 -42.59
C ASN A 105 30.33 -29.40 -42.35
N LEU A 106 30.17 -30.18 -43.40
CA LEU A 106 29.83 -31.61 -43.36
C LEU A 106 31.08 -32.42 -43.03
N SER A 107 31.46 -32.46 -41.77
CA SER A 107 32.44 -33.43 -41.27
C SER A 107 31.77 -34.84 -41.20
N ASP A 108 32.56 -35.90 -41.30
CA ASP A 108 32.03 -37.28 -41.20
C ASP A 108 31.26 -37.49 -39.89
N LYS A 109 31.62 -36.82 -38.82
CA LYS A 109 30.91 -36.80 -37.56
C LYS A 109 29.55 -36.09 -37.65
N ALA A 110 29.48 -34.98 -38.35
CA ALA A 110 28.26 -34.24 -38.56
C ALA A 110 27.25 -35.05 -39.39
N LEU A 111 27.72 -35.79 -40.37
CA LEU A 111 26.87 -36.75 -41.13
C LEU A 111 26.33 -37.87 -40.27
N ALA A 112 27.13 -38.47 -39.41
CA ALA A 112 26.69 -39.50 -38.46
C ALA A 112 25.64 -38.98 -37.48
N LEU A 113 25.85 -37.75 -36.92
CA LEU A 113 24.89 -37.09 -36.04
C LEU A 113 23.58 -36.72 -36.77
N GLN A 114 23.66 -36.31 -38.03
CA GLN A 114 22.48 -36.03 -38.85
C GLN A 114 21.62 -37.29 -39.08
N GLN A 115 22.26 -38.46 -39.34
CA GLN A 115 21.58 -39.72 -39.45
C GLN A 115 20.91 -40.08 -38.12
N ARG A 116 21.62 -39.92 -37.00
CA ARG A 116 21.07 -40.18 -35.65
C ARG A 116 19.83 -39.31 -35.35
N VAL A 117 19.89 -38.02 -35.66
CA VAL A 117 18.74 -37.10 -35.53
C VAL A 117 17.53 -37.58 -36.34
N THR A 118 17.78 -38.04 -37.58
CA THR A 118 16.69 -38.57 -38.45
C THR A 118 16.07 -39.83 -37.86
N GLU A 119 16.90 -40.77 -37.37
CA GLU A 119 16.44 -42.00 -36.72
C GLU A 119 15.61 -41.72 -35.47
N LEU A 120 16.07 -40.79 -34.61
CA LEU A 120 15.34 -40.39 -33.41
C LEU A 120 14.00 -39.73 -33.73
N GLN A 121 13.95 -38.88 -34.79
CA GLN A 121 12.67 -38.29 -35.25
C GLN A 121 11.67 -39.34 -35.70
N GLU A 122 12.11 -40.38 -36.41
CA GLU A 122 11.24 -41.49 -36.82
C GLU A 122 10.79 -42.29 -35.60
N THR A 123 11.69 -42.58 -34.64
CA THR A 123 11.37 -43.28 -33.40
C THR A 123 10.31 -42.54 -32.60
N ILE A 124 10.51 -41.23 -32.37
CA ILE A 124 9.55 -40.35 -31.67
C ILE A 124 8.17 -40.35 -32.35
N LYS A 125 8.14 -40.31 -33.71
CA LYS A 125 6.89 -40.38 -34.45
C LYS A 125 6.17 -41.71 -34.25
N ASN A 126 6.92 -42.81 -34.22
CA ASN A 126 6.38 -44.15 -33.97
C ASN A 126 5.88 -44.29 -32.53
N ASP A 127 6.59 -43.75 -31.56
CA ASP A 127 6.18 -43.73 -30.15
C ASP A 127 4.93 -42.91 -29.92
N GLN A 128 4.82 -41.73 -30.56
CA GLN A 128 3.59 -40.92 -30.53
C GLN A 128 2.39 -41.69 -31.12
N ALA A 129 2.58 -42.39 -32.24
CA ALA A 129 1.55 -43.25 -32.84
C ALA A 129 1.16 -44.41 -31.92
N ARG A 130 2.14 -45.03 -31.24
CA ARG A 130 1.92 -46.07 -30.26
C ARG A 130 1.15 -45.56 -29.04
N ILE A 131 1.52 -44.44 -28.48
CA ILE A 131 0.80 -43.77 -27.39
C ILE A 131 -0.64 -43.47 -27.80
N ALA A 132 -0.85 -42.95 -29.01
CA ALA A 132 -2.19 -42.66 -29.53
C ALA A 132 -3.04 -43.95 -29.67
N SER A 133 -2.45 -45.05 -30.12
CA SER A 133 -3.14 -46.34 -30.22
C SER A 133 -3.46 -46.95 -28.86
N LEU A 134 -2.54 -46.85 -27.88
CA LEU A 134 -2.76 -47.33 -26.51
C LEU A 134 -3.82 -46.48 -25.78
N SER A 135 -3.83 -45.17 -26.00
CA SER A 135 -4.85 -44.29 -25.43
C SER A 135 -6.24 -44.50 -26.02
N ALA A 136 -6.35 -44.79 -27.33
CA ALA A 136 -7.61 -45.11 -28.00
C ALA A 136 -8.15 -46.50 -27.58
N GLY A 137 -7.26 -47.49 -27.31
CA GLY A 137 -7.62 -48.82 -26.87
C GLY A 137 -8.10 -48.92 -25.41
N ALA A 138 -7.79 -47.95 -24.58
CA ALA A 138 -8.19 -47.96 -23.16
C ALA A 138 -9.70 -47.75 -22.93
N GLY A 139 -10.46 -47.34 -23.95
CA GLY A 139 -11.90 -47.07 -23.86
C GLY A 139 -12.82 -48.26 -24.04
N THR A 140 -12.36 -49.44 -24.50
CA THR A 140 -13.26 -50.48 -25.04
C THR A 140 -13.32 -51.84 -24.30
N ARG A 141 -12.47 -52.16 -23.31
CA ARG A 141 -12.59 -53.43 -22.55
C ARG A 141 -12.11 -53.34 -21.11
N ARG A 142 -13.01 -53.57 -20.17
CA ARG A 142 -12.84 -53.46 -18.70
C ARG A 142 -11.91 -54.52 -18.05
N ALA A 143 -11.39 -55.51 -18.80
CA ALA A 143 -10.59 -56.62 -18.24
C ALA A 143 -9.07 -56.47 -18.47
N SER A 144 -8.59 -55.55 -19.31
CA SER A 144 -7.16 -55.34 -19.60
C SER A 144 -6.64 -53.95 -19.13
N ALA A 145 -7.40 -53.28 -18.30
CA ALA A 145 -7.12 -51.89 -17.92
C ALA A 145 -5.86 -51.69 -17.05
N VAL A 146 -5.39 -52.72 -16.34
CA VAL A 146 -4.22 -52.61 -15.45
C VAL A 146 -2.90 -52.78 -16.23
N SER A 147 -2.86 -53.66 -17.26
CA SER A 147 -1.66 -53.82 -18.09
C SER A 147 -1.49 -52.66 -19.10
N ASN A 148 -2.58 -52.15 -19.67
CA ASN A 148 -2.53 -51.04 -20.64
C ASN A 148 -2.17 -49.71 -19.98
N GLY A 149 -2.44 -49.51 -18.68
CA GLY A 149 -2.05 -48.31 -17.92
C GLY A 149 -0.53 -48.25 -17.71
N SER A 150 0.09 -49.38 -17.35
CA SER A 150 1.56 -49.46 -17.19
C SER A 150 2.30 -49.33 -18.53
N ASP A 151 1.76 -49.93 -19.60
CA ASP A 151 2.35 -49.85 -20.93
C ASP A 151 2.26 -48.43 -21.53
N LEU A 152 1.20 -47.70 -21.23
CA LEU A 152 1.06 -46.29 -21.61
C LEU A 152 2.05 -45.39 -20.84
N GLU A 153 2.26 -45.64 -19.55
CA GLU A 153 3.24 -44.89 -18.73
C GLU A 153 4.66 -45.19 -19.22
N ILE A 154 4.99 -46.44 -19.52
CA ILE A 154 6.29 -46.83 -20.08
C ILE A 154 6.50 -46.17 -21.44
N ALA A 155 5.50 -46.18 -22.33
CA ALA A 155 5.60 -45.55 -23.64
C ALA A 155 5.79 -44.01 -23.54
N LYS A 156 5.13 -43.36 -22.58
CA LYS A 156 5.34 -41.92 -22.33
C LYS A 156 6.74 -41.63 -21.77
N ALA A 157 7.23 -42.45 -20.86
CA ALA A 157 8.59 -42.32 -20.32
C ALA A 157 9.63 -42.51 -21.42
N GLN A 158 9.44 -43.52 -22.31
CA GLN A 158 10.31 -43.76 -23.46
C GLN A 158 10.32 -42.56 -24.41
N LEU A 159 9.13 -42.02 -24.76
CA LEU A 159 9.02 -40.80 -25.57
C LEU A 159 9.78 -39.63 -24.95
N GLY A 160 9.72 -39.45 -23.62
CA GLY A 160 10.46 -38.43 -22.92
C GLY A 160 11.99 -38.57 -23.01
N LEU A 161 12.48 -39.84 -22.92
CA LEU A 161 13.90 -40.15 -23.10
C LEU A 161 14.37 -39.86 -24.52
N ASP A 162 13.61 -40.33 -25.52
CA ASP A 162 13.94 -40.15 -26.94
C ASP A 162 13.89 -38.65 -27.35
N GLN A 163 12.98 -37.89 -26.77
CA GLN A 163 12.95 -36.42 -26.95
C GLN A 163 14.18 -35.71 -26.36
N ASN A 164 14.64 -36.15 -25.17
CA ASN A 164 15.87 -35.61 -24.58
C ASN A 164 17.08 -36.00 -25.42
N GLU A 165 17.20 -37.26 -25.84
CA GLU A 165 18.30 -37.72 -26.71
C GLU A 165 18.31 -37.00 -28.07
N LEU A 166 17.11 -36.73 -28.64
CA LEU A 166 16.99 -35.92 -29.85
C LEU A 166 17.53 -34.50 -29.62
N THR A 167 17.18 -33.88 -28.50
CA THR A 167 17.64 -32.56 -28.16
C THR A 167 19.18 -32.50 -28.05
N ASP A 168 19.76 -33.45 -27.34
CA ASP A 168 21.21 -33.56 -27.18
C ASP A 168 21.90 -33.82 -28.53
N SER A 169 21.36 -34.71 -29.36
CA SER A 169 21.88 -35.01 -30.70
C SER A 169 21.83 -33.83 -31.65
N ILE A 170 20.77 -33.03 -31.58
CA ILE A 170 20.63 -31.76 -32.33
C ILE A 170 21.68 -30.73 -31.84
N GLU A 171 21.92 -30.66 -30.55
CA GLU A 171 22.90 -29.74 -29.98
C GLU A 171 24.33 -30.15 -30.40
N ASP A 172 24.64 -31.43 -30.38
CA ASP A 172 25.93 -31.94 -30.82
C ASP A 172 26.13 -31.77 -32.33
N LEU A 173 25.10 -31.99 -33.14
CA LEU A 173 25.12 -31.75 -34.58
C LEU A 173 25.35 -30.23 -34.85
N ALA A 174 24.67 -29.34 -34.16
CA ALA A 174 24.82 -27.89 -34.30
C ALA A 174 26.24 -27.43 -33.89
N ARG A 175 26.83 -28.10 -32.91
CA ARG A 175 28.18 -27.81 -32.43
C ARG A 175 29.25 -28.30 -33.45
N GLU A 176 29.08 -29.49 -34.04
CA GLU A 176 30.02 -30.10 -34.97
C GLU A 176 29.91 -29.54 -36.39
N SER A 177 28.70 -29.29 -36.87
CA SER A 177 28.43 -28.72 -38.22
C SER A 177 28.56 -27.21 -38.30
N GLY A 178 28.61 -26.52 -37.17
CA GLY A 178 28.49 -25.04 -37.11
C GLY A 178 27.11 -24.53 -37.55
N ASP A 179 26.11 -25.41 -37.71
CA ASP A 179 24.75 -25.05 -38.09
C ASP A 179 23.99 -24.52 -36.88
N GLN A 180 23.77 -23.23 -36.84
CA GLN A 180 23.04 -22.56 -35.76
C GLN A 180 21.50 -22.63 -35.92
N ARG A 181 20.98 -23.17 -37.02
CA ARG A 181 19.55 -23.20 -37.32
C ARG A 181 18.71 -23.92 -36.27
N ALA A 182 19.16 -25.11 -35.85
CA ALA A 182 18.42 -25.91 -34.88
C ALA A 182 18.31 -25.18 -33.53
N LYS A 183 19.42 -24.57 -33.08
CA LYS A 183 19.45 -23.74 -31.86
C LYS A 183 18.52 -22.54 -31.96
N LEU A 184 18.54 -21.83 -33.10
CA LEU A 184 17.64 -20.68 -33.33
C LEU A 184 16.18 -21.09 -33.33
N GLN A 185 15.83 -22.25 -33.90
CA GLN A 185 14.47 -22.78 -33.89
C GLN A 185 14.03 -23.16 -32.48
N GLN A 186 14.89 -23.79 -31.69
CA GLN A 186 14.63 -24.12 -30.30
C GLN A 186 14.44 -22.86 -29.44
N GLU A 187 15.29 -21.86 -29.61
CA GLU A 187 15.20 -20.57 -28.91
C GLU A 187 13.88 -19.85 -29.27
N LEU A 188 13.49 -19.86 -30.56
CA LEU A 188 12.24 -19.29 -31.02
C LEU A 188 11.03 -20.02 -30.39
N ALA A 189 11.05 -21.36 -30.35
CA ALA A 189 9.98 -22.15 -29.74
C ALA A 189 9.86 -21.88 -28.24
N ALA A 190 10.99 -21.81 -27.51
CA ALA A 190 11.02 -21.47 -26.10
C ALA A 190 10.47 -20.06 -25.83
N ARG A 191 10.83 -19.08 -26.68
CA ARG A 191 10.28 -17.73 -26.62
C ARG A 191 8.76 -17.72 -26.85
N GLN A 192 8.26 -18.42 -27.87
CA GLN A 192 6.83 -18.49 -28.12
C GLN A 192 6.04 -19.10 -26.96
N ALA A 193 6.59 -20.11 -26.27
CA ALA A 193 6.00 -20.67 -25.08
C ALA A 193 5.97 -19.65 -23.92
N ALA A 194 7.08 -18.97 -23.66
CA ALA A 194 7.16 -17.93 -22.63
C ALA A 194 6.21 -16.74 -22.91
N MET A 195 6.08 -16.34 -24.19
CA MET A 195 5.14 -15.30 -24.60
C MET A 195 3.68 -15.68 -24.37
N LYS A 196 3.34 -16.93 -24.61
CA LYS A 196 1.99 -17.43 -24.33
C LYS A 196 1.69 -17.39 -22.83
N GLU A 197 2.61 -17.86 -22.00
CA GLU A 197 2.47 -17.80 -20.53
C GLU A 197 2.36 -16.36 -20.02
N TYR A 198 3.17 -15.44 -20.56
CA TYR A 198 3.09 -14.02 -20.23
C TYR A 198 1.72 -13.41 -20.58
N ARG A 199 1.19 -13.69 -21.79
CA ARG A 199 -0.14 -13.19 -22.21
C ARG A 199 -1.27 -13.77 -21.35
N ASP A 200 -1.18 -15.04 -20.99
CA ASP A 200 -2.17 -15.70 -20.13
C ASP A 200 -2.14 -15.15 -18.70
N SER A 201 -0.98 -14.75 -18.20
CA SER A 201 -0.84 -14.10 -16.88
C SER A 201 -1.31 -12.64 -16.92
N ALA A 202 -0.97 -11.88 -17.97
CA ALA A 202 -1.38 -10.48 -18.12
C ALA A 202 -2.90 -10.32 -18.25
N SER A 203 -3.58 -11.26 -18.92
CA SER A 203 -5.05 -11.24 -19.05
C SER A 203 -5.80 -11.44 -17.72
N LYS A 204 -5.19 -12.08 -16.73
CA LYS A 204 -5.78 -12.29 -15.39
C LYS A 204 -5.68 -11.06 -14.48
N ASP A 205 -4.73 -10.18 -14.73
CA ASP A 205 -4.42 -9.03 -13.87
C ASP A 205 -5.19 -7.75 -14.26
N ASP A 206 -5.80 -7.72 -15.45
CA ASP A 206 -6.50 -6.54 -16.01
C ASP A 206 -7.79 -6.18 -15.23
N GLY A 207 -8.29 -7.06 -14.36
CA GLY A 207 -9.52 -6.85 -13.58
C GLY A 207 -9.36 -6.08 -12.26
N GLN A 208 -8.16 -6.00 -11.68
CA GLN A 208 -7.95 -5.44 -10.33
C GLN A 208 -7.32 -4.05 -10.28
N THR A 209 -6.71 -3.55 -11.36
CA THR A 209 -5.89 -2.34 -11.34
C THR A 209 -6.63 -1.03 -11.58
N ALA A 210 -7.87 -1.04 -12.07
CA ALA A 210 -8.61 0.19 -12.39
C ALA A 210 -9.13 0.96 -11.15
N VAL A 211 -9.28 0.30 -9.99
CA VAL A 211 -9.84 0.93 -8.76
C VAL A 211 -8.75 1.57 -7.91
N ALA A 212 -7.50 1.13 -8.01
CA ALA A 212 -6.41 1.59 -7.16
C ALA A 212 -5.88 2.99 -7.52
N SER A 213 -6.04 3.46 -8.75
CA SER A 213 -5.43 4.72 -9.22
C SER A 213 -6.12 5.99 -8.71
N ALA A 214 -7.42 5.97 -8.39
CA ALA A 214 -8.14 7.14 -7.89
C ALA A 214 -7.89 7.41 -6.39
N GLU A 215 -7.51 6.41 -5.60
CA GLU A 215 -7.24 6.54 -4.17
C GLU A 215 -5.82 6.99 -3.82
N GLN A 216 -4.88 6.88 -4.75
CA GLN A 216 -3.44 7.08 -4.50
C GLN A 216 -3.02 8.52 -4.17
N TYR A 217 -3.89 9.52 -4.40
CA TYR A 217 -3.53 10.95 -4.28
C TYR A 217 -4.12 11.67 -3.08
N LYS A 218 -4.85 10.98 -2.18
CA LYS A 218 -5.62 11.62 -1.09
C LYS A 218 -4.75 12.19 0.03
N THR A 219 -3.58 11.63 0.31
CA THR A 219 -2.75 12.00 1.44
C THR A 219 -1.36 12.47 1.00
N LEU A 220 -0.73 13.35 1.81
CA LEU A 220 0.61 13.83 1.52
C LEU A 220 1.64 12.68 1.43
N ALA A 221 1.51 11.67 2.29
CA ALA A 221 2.40 10.51 2.28
C ALA A 221 2.26 9.71 0.97
N GLN A 222 1.03 9.49 0.49
CA GLN A 222 0.76 8.83 -0.80
C GLN A 222 1.29 9.67 -1.97
N GLN A 223 1.06 10.98 -1.97
CA GLN A 223 1.57 11.90 -3.01
C GLN A 223 3.09 11.85 -3.12
N LEU A 224 3.81 11.83 -1.98
CA LEU A 224 5.26 11.70 -1.96
C LEU A 224 5.74 10.33 -2.46
N ALA A 225 5.05 9.26 -2.11
CA ALA A 225 5.34 7.91 -2.62
C ALA A 225 5.15 7.85 -4.13
N THR A 226 4.04 8.37 -4.63
CA THR A 226 3.74 8.44 -6.08
C THR A 226 4.74 9.31 -6.83
N TRP A 227 5.10 10.47 -6.29
CA TRP A 227 6.13 11.32 -6.91
C TRP A 227 7.47 10.59 -7.08
N ARG A 228 7.85 9.79 -6.07
CA ARG A 228 9.09 8.97 -6.15
C ARG A 228 8.96 7.86 -7.19
N SER A 229 7.83 7.17 -7.23
CA SER A 229 7.59 6.11 -8.22
C SER A 229 7.61 6.65 -9.65
N LEU A 230 6.98 7.81 -9.90
CA LEU A 230 7.00 8.51 -11.18
C LEU A 230 8.41 8.94 -11.58
N ARG A 231 9.21 9.44 -10.63
CA ARG A 231 10.61 9.80 -10.88
C ARG A 231 11.44 8.57 -11.31
N ASN A 232 11.32 7.47 -10.60
CA ASN A 232 12.04 6.23 -10.94
C ASN A 232 11.58 5.70 -12.30
N ARG A 233 10.27 5.70 -12.56
CA ARG A 233 9.70 5.27 -13.83
C ARG A 233 10.20 6.10 -15.00
N LYS A 234 10.22 7.44 -14.86
CA LYS A 234 10.78 8.33 -15.88
C LYS A 234 12.24 8.00 -16.19
N GLN A 235 13.05 7.68 -15.17
CA GLN A 235 14.44 7.29 -15.39
C GLN A 235 14.55 5.98 -16.17
N LEU A 236 13.72 4.99 -15.86
CA LEU A 236 13.71 3.71 -16.58
C LEU A 236 13.26 3.87 -18.03
N ILE A 237 12.23 4.68 -18.30
CA ILE A 237 11.77 4.98 -19.66
C ILE A 237 12.87 5.72 -20.45
N ALA A 238 13.56 6.68 -19.84
CA ALA A 238 14.66 7.37 -20.49
C ALA A 238 15.84 6.45 -20.81
N GLN A 239 16.15 5.47 -19.93
CA GLN A 239 17.14 4.44 -20.21
C GLN A 239 16.71 3.54 -21.37
N ALA A 240 15.44 3.11 -21.41
CA ALA A 240 14.90 2.32 -22.50
C ALA A 240 14.95 3.08 -23.84
N GLU A 241 14.64 4.38 -23.82
CA GLU A 241 14.76 5.25 -25.00
C GLU A 241 16.22 5.34 -25.51
N GLN A 242 17.19 5.47 -24.58
CA GLN A 242 18.61 5.50 -24.95
C GLN A 242 19.08 4.17 -25.51
N LEU A 243 18.64 3.03 -24.94
CA LEU A 243 18.95 1.70 -25.47
C LEU A 243 18.38 1.53 -26.86
N ALA A 244 17.10 1.86 -27.08
CA ALA A 244 16.48 1.77 -28.39
C ALA A 244 17.16 2.68 -29.45
N ARG A 245 17.64 3.86 -29.04
CA ARG A 245 18.44 4.74 -29.93
C ARG A 245 19.78 4.12 -30.29
N ALA A 246 20.46 3.50 -29.31
CA ALA A 246 21.73 2.83 -29.56
C ALA A 246 21.56 1.62 -30.48
N ASP A 247 20.50 0.83 -30.28
CA ASP A 247 20.17 -0.33 -31.12
C ASP A 247 19.78 0.12 -32.55
N ALA A 248 19.00 1.20 -32.71
CA ALA A 248 18.70 1.80 -34.01
C ALA A 248 19.95 2.26 -34.75
N ALA A 249 20.88 2.90 -34.05
CA ALA A 249 22.15 3.35 -34.62
C ALA A 249 23.04 2.17 -35.06
N ALA A 250 23.11 1.11 -34.25
CA ALA A 250 23.86 -0.11 -34.58
C ALA A 250 23.29 -0.79 -35.84
N LEU A 251 21.95 -0.99 -35.89
CA LEU A 251 21.27 -1.58 -37.03
C LEU A 251 21.44 -0.75 -38.30
N THR A 252 21.44 0.60 -38.19
CA THR A 252 21.70 1.50 -39.33
C THR A 252 23.14 1.33 -39.83
N GLY A 253 24.13 1.18 -38.93
CA GLY A 253 25.50 0.89 -39.29
C GLY A 253 25.66 -0.44 -40.03
N ASP A 254 24.97 -1.50 -39.58
CA ASP A 254 24.97 -2.81 -40.23
C ASP A 254 24.31 -2.75 -41.60
N GLN A 255 23.22 -1.97 -41.74
CA GLN A 255 22.59 -1.73 -43.03
C GLN A 255 23.51 -1.05 -44.04
N GLU A 256 24.28 -0.04 -43.61
CA GLU A 256 25.23 0.66 -44.48
C GLU A 256 26.37 -0.25 -44.89
N ARG A 257 26.90 -1.09 -43.98
CA ARG A 257 27.91 -2.10 -44.30
C ARG A 257 27.42 -3.06 -45.37
N LEU A 258 26.21 -3.63 -45.20
CA LEU A 258 25.64 -4.54 -46.20
C LEU A 258 25.37 -3.86 -47.53
N LYS A 259 25.02 -2.56 -47.57
CA LYS A 259 24.88 -1.80 -48.81
C LYS A 259 26.21 -1.62 -49.51
N THR A 260 27.29 -1.34 -48.79
CA THR A 260 28.63 -1.20 -49.35
C THR A 260 29.19 -2.52 -49.88
N GLU A 261 28.94 -3.62 -49.14
CA GLU A 261 29.32 -4.97 -49.58
C GLU A 261 28.56 -5.43 -50.83
N ALA A 262 27.26 -5.11 -50.90
CA ALA A 262 26.43 -5.42 -52.09
C ALA A 262 26.71 -4.54 -53.30
N GLY A 263 27.25 -3.33 -53.08
CA GLY A 263 27.58 -2.34 -54.13
C GLY A 263 28.98 -2.48 -54.71
N GLY A 264 29.75 -3.48 -54.27
CA GLY A 264 31.06 -3.79 -54.90
C GLY A 264 30.92 -4.06 -56.40
N PRO A 265 31.93 -3.70 -57.22
CA PRO A 265 31.82 -3.77 -58.68
C PRO A 265 31.47 -5.18 -59.09
N GLY A 266 30.30 -5.34 -59.67
CA GLY A 266 29.86 -6.59 -60.28
C GLY A 266 30.88 -7.02 -61.29
N ASP A 267 31.79 -7.89 -60.87
CA ASP A 267 32.85 -8.41 -61.72
C ASP A 267 32.19 -9.21 -62.85
N LYS A 268 32.60 -8.89 -64.02
CA LYS A 268 32.03 -9.32 -65.28
C LYS A 268 31.92 -10.84 -65.35
N ALA A 269 30.71 -11.33 -65.29
CA ALA A 269 30.36 -12.74 -65.48
C ALA A 269 30.63 -13.18 -66.92
N VAL A 270 31.88 -13.36 -67.27
CA VAL A 270 32.29 -14.00 -68.52
C VAL A 270 32.81 -15.41 -68.18
N GLY A 271 31.94 -16.42 -68.32
CA GLY A 271 32.29 -17.83 -68.15
C GLY A 271 31.68 -18.61 -67.02
N GLU A 272 30.67 -18.07 -66.26
CA GLU A 272 29.97 -18.79 -65.18
C GLU A 272 29.10 -19.94 -65.71
N SER A 273 29.18 -21.08 -65.02
CA SER A 273 28.27 -22.20 -65.25
C SER A 273 26.84 -21.87 -64.82
N SER A 274 25.84 -22.55 -65.39
CA SER A 274 24.42 -22.31 -65.04
C SER A 274 24.14 -22.51 -63.53
N SER A 275 24.85 -23.40 -62.87
CA SER A 275 24.75 -23.66 -61.43
C SER A 275 25.31 -22.52 -60.57
N GLU A 276 26.45 -21.95 -60.90
CA GLU A 276 27.05 -20.79 -60.24
C GLU A 276 26.19 -19.55 -60.36
N ARG A 277 25.54 -19.36 -61.51
CA ARG A 277 24.60 -18.26 -61.74
C ARG A 277 23.37 -18.39 -60.86
N ILE A 278 22.83 -19.61 -60.69
CA ILE A 278 21.69 -19.86 -59.80
C ILE A 278 22.06 -19.58 -58.34
N ASP A 279 23.23 -20.03 -57.88
CA ASP A 279 23.69 -19.83 -56.52
C ASP A 279 23.94 -18.34 -56.23
N ARG A 280 24.52 -17.59 -57.18
CA ARG A 280 24.66 -16.15 -57.07
C ARG A 280 23.30 -15.40 -57.01
N LEU A 281 22.33 -15.79 -57.82
CA LEU A 281 20.99 -15.22 -57.76
C LEU A 281 20.30 -15.52 -56.45
N ARG A 282 20.48 -16.71 -55.89
CA ARG A 282 19.98 -17.08 -54.55
C ARG A 282 20.65 -16.21 -53.46
N GLN A 283 21.96 -16.03 -53.51
CA GLN A 283 22.67 -15.15 -52.58
C GLN A 283 22.19 -13.72 -52.66
N LEU A 284 22.06 -13.14 -53.88
CA LEU A 284 21.55 -11.78 -54.08
C LEU A 284 20.11 -11.61 -53.58
N SER A 285 19.25 -12.62 -53.82
CA SER A 285 17.87 -12.59 -53.33
C SER A 285 17.82 -12.64 -51.80
N ALA A 286 18.65 -13.45 -51.18
CA ALA A 286 18.76 -13.56 -49.74
C ALA A 286 19.33 -12.27 -49.10
N GLN A 287 20.35 -11.67 -49.70
CA GLN A 287 20.89 -10.37 -49.26
C GLN A 287 19.83 -9.27 -49.31
N ARG A 288 19.05 -9.17 -50.43
CA ARG A 288 17.94 -8.21 -50.52
C ARG A 288 16.89 -8.42 -49.44
N ASN A 289 16.55 -9.67 -49.14
CA ASN A 289 15.61 -10.01 -48.08
C ASN A 289 16.15 -9.63 -46.70
N ILE A 290 17.44 -9.87 -46.38
CA ILE A 290 18.07 -9.44 -45.15
C ILE A 290 18.06 -7.92 -45.03
N GLN A 291 18.33 -7.21 -46.12
CA GLN A 291 18.30 -5.76 -46.19
C GLN A 291 16.89 -5.20 -45.92
N SER A 292 15.82 -5.84 -46.44
CA SER A 292 14.44 -5.49 -46.12
C SER A 292 14.13 -5.68 -44.65
N ILE A 293 14.54 -6.81 -44.05
CA ILE A 293 14.34 -7.08 -42.62
C ILE A 293 15.08 -6.06 -41.74
N LEU A 294 16.31 -5.70 -42.12
CA LEU A 294 17.05 -4.66 -41.41
C LEU A 294 16.36 -3.28 -41.48
N ASN A 295 15.78 -2.92 -42.64
CA ASN A 295 14.98 -1.72 -42.74
C ASN A 295 13.78 -1.72 -41.79
N ASP A 296 13.06 -2.85 -41.71
CA ASP A 296 11.90 -3.01 -40.86
C ASP A 296 12.31 -2.93 -39.38
N ARG A 297 13.45 -3.56 -39.01
CA ARG A 297 14.02 -3.49 -37.64
C ARG A 297 14.44 -2.07 -37.25
N VAL A 298 15.14 -1.35 -38.14
CA VAL A 298 15.49 0.07 -37.91
C VAL A 298 14.23 0.90 -37.73
N GLY A 299 13.20 0.68 -38.56
CA GLY A 299 11.91 1.35 -38.45
C GLY A 299 11.22 1.05 -37.11
N ALA A 300 11.21 -0.21 -36.68
CA ALA A 300 10.63 -0.62 -35.37
C ALA A 300 11.37 0.03 -34.21
N GLN A 301 12.71 0.05 -34.20
CA GLN A 301 13.50 0.70 -33.16
C GLN A 301 13.28 2.22 -33.12
N GLN A 302 13.17 2.90 -34.29
CA GLN A 302 12.85 4.33 -34.36
C GLN A 302 11.44 4.61 -33.80
N GLN A 303 10.46 3.75 -34.07
CA GLN A 303 9.12 3.86 -33.50
C GLN A 303 9.14 3.65 -31.98
N LEU A 304 9.93 2.68 -31.46
CA LEU A 304 10.14 2.50 -30.04
C LEU A 304 10.74 3.72 -29.37
N VAL A 305 11.76 4.35 -29.97
CA VAL A 305 12.33 5.60 -29.47
C VAL A 305 11.28 6.70 -29.37
N ALA A 306 10.49 6.91 -30.43
CA ALA A 306 9.42 7.91 -30.43
C ALA A 306 8.34 7.61 -29.39
N LEU A 307 8.02 6.34 -29.20
CA LEU A 307 7.03 5.88 -28.23
C LEU A 307 7.51 6.07 -26.79
N TYR A 308 8.75 5.69 -26.47
CA TYR A 308 9.34 5.93 -25.15
C TYR A 308 9.47 7.42 -24.85
N GLY A 309 9.75 8.26 -25.85
CA GLY A 309 9.72 9.72 -25.72
C GLY A 309 8.34 10.22 -25.30
N ARG A 310 7.27 9.82 -26.02
CA ARG A 310 5.87 10.17 -25.66
C ARG A 310 5.48 9.66 -24.27
N TRP A 311 5.88 8.44 -23.93
CA TRP A 311 5.64 7.89 -22.59
C TRP A 311 6.36 8.68 -21.49
N GLY A 312 7.61 9.06 -21.72
CA GLY A 312 8.37 9.92 -20.82
C GLY A 312 7.73 11.29 -20.60
N GLU A 313 7.15 11.89 -21.65
CA GLU A 313 6.38 13.16 -21.58
C GLU A 313 5.10 12.98 -20.75
N GLN A 314 4.35 11.89 -20.95
CA GLN A 314 3.15 11.58 -20.19
C GLN A 314 3.45 11.45 -18.69
N VAL A 315 4.48 10.68 -18.31
CA VAL A 315 4.94 10.54 -16.91
C VAL A 315 5.39 11.89 -16.33
N GLU A 316 5.98 12.77 -17.15
CA GLU A 316 6.36 14.12 -16.69
C GLU A 316 5.14 14.99 -16.39
N ILE A 317 4.07 14.89 -17.20
CA ILE A 317 2.80 15.60 -16.94
C ILE A 317 2.20 15.11 -15.63
N GLU A 318 2.12 13.79 -15.41
CA GLU A 318 1.63 13.21 -14.17
C GLU A 318 2.48 13.65 -12.96
N ARG A 319 3.80 13.69 -13.11
CA ARG A 319 4.70 14.20 -12.08
C ARG A 319 4.42 15.65 -11.70
N LYS A 320 4.14 16.52 -12.68
CA LYS A 320 3.77 17.93 -12.45
C LYS A 320 2.47 18.05 -11.68
N ILE A 321 1.46 17.22 -12.00
CA ILE A 321 0.19 17.16 -11.29
C ILE A 321 0.42 16.77 -9.81
N VAL A 322 1.20 15.73 -9.56
CA VAL A 322 1.51 15.27 -8.20
C VAL A 322 2.28 16.33 -7.42
N VAL A 323 3.23 17.03 -8.03
CA VAL A 323 3.94 18.16 -7.39
C VAL A 323 2.97 19.27 -6.99
N HIS A 324 2.00 19.61 -7.85
CA HIS A 324 0.97 20.60 -7.51
C HIS A 324 0.12 20.14 -6.30
N LEU A 325 -0.27 18.85 -6.25
CA LEU A 325 -1.00 18.28 -5.12
C LEU A 325 -0.19 18.32 -3.82
N ILE A 326 1.11 18.03 -3.88
CA ILE A 326 2.04 18.15 -2.73
C ILE A 326 2.09 19.60 -2.23
N LEU A 327 2.25 20.58 -3.14
CA LEU A 327 2.26 21.99 -2.78
C LEU A 327 0.94 22.42 -2.15
N ARG A 328 -0.19 21.97 -2.67
CA ARG A 328 -1.52 22.20 -2.08
C ARG A 328 -1.64 21.59 -0.68
N SER A 329 -1.18 20.37 -0.47
CA SER A 329 -1.19 19.73 0.85
C SER A 329 -0.29 20.46 1.85
N LEU A 330 0.87 20.94 1.39
CA LEU A 330 1.79 21.77 2.21
C LEU A 330 1.16 23.12 2.59
N ALA A 331 0.48 23.77 1.65
CA ALA A 331 -0.26 25.01 1.89
C ALA A 331 -1.40 24.79 2.90
N LEU A 332 -2.11 23.66 2.82
CA LEU A 332 -3.14 23.29 3.79
C LEU A 332 -2.56 23.11 5.20
N ILE A 333 -1.42 22.41 5.34
CA ILE A 333 -0.72 22.27 6.63
C ILE A 333 -0.31 23.64 7.19
N ALA A 334 0.24 24.52 6.34
CA ALA A 334 0.59 25.87 6.75
C ALA A 334 -0.64 26.67 7.21
N ALA A 335 -1.76 26.56 6.49
CA ALA A 335 -3.03 27.19 6.87
C ALA A 335 -3.55 26.66 8.21
N ILE A 336 -3.50 25.34 8.45
CA ILE A 336 -3.85 24.73 9.75
C ILE A 336 -2.95 25.29 10.86
N CYS A 337 -1.64 25.39 10.66
CA CYS A 337 -0.72 25.96 11.64
C CYS A 337 -1.08 27.41 11.99
N VAL A 338 -1.36 28.24 10.98
CA VAL A 338 -1.78 29.64 11.19
C VAL A 338 -3.09 29.70 11.95
N LEU A 339 -4.07 28.87 11.56
CA LEU A 339 -5.38 28.82 12.22
C LEU A 339 -5.27 28.40 13.68
N VAL A 340 -4.45 27.39 14.00
CA VAL A 340 -4.20 26.92 15.38
C VAL A 340 -3.54 28.03 16.22
N ILE A 341 -2.58 28.77 15.65
CA ILE A 341 -1.93 29.90 16.34
C ILE A 341 -2.95 31.03 16.60
N LEU A 342 -3.77 31.37 15.61
CA LEU A 342 -4.81 32.41 15.73
C LEU A 342 -5.91 31.98 16.72
N ALA A 343 -6.37 30.74 16.67
CA ALA A 343 -7.35 30.20 17.61
C ALA A 343 -6.80 30.21 19.04
N GLY A 344 -5.57 29.77 19.26
CA GLY A 344 -4.90 29.83 20.55
C GLY A 344 -4.73 31.27 21.08
N TRP A 345 -4.43 32.21 20.20
CA TRP A 345 -4.38 33.64 20.57
C TRP A 345 -5.77 34.19 20.93
N ALA A 346 -6.78 33.94 20.11
CA ALA A 346 -8.16 34.39 20.35
C ALA A 346 -8.74 33.81 21.66
N LEU A 347 -8.52 32.52 21.92
CA LEU A 347 -8.93 31.87 23.16
C LEU A 347 -8.24 32.50 24.40
N GLN A 348 -6.96 32.89 24.30
CA GLN A 348 -6.25 33.55 25.38
C GLN A 348 -6.80 34.96 25.65
N VAL A 349 -7.07 35.75 24.61
CA VAL A 349 -7.68 37.07 24.74
C VAL A 349 -9.09 36.97 25.35
N GLY A 350 -9.89 35.97 24.95
CA GLY A 350 -11.19 35.69 25.53
C GLY A 350 -11.09 35.34 27.03
N LEU A 351 -10.14 34.48 27.39
CA LEU A 351 -9.91 34.07 28.78
C LEU A 351 -9.50 35.26 29.68
N GLU A 352 -8.66 36.17 29.17
CA GLU A 352 -8.23 37.37 29.92
C GLU A 352 -9.40 38.27 30.31
N LYS A 353 -10.48 38.28 29.51
CA LYS A 353 -11.69 39.06 29.77
C LYS A 353 -12.67 38.38 30.75
N MET A 354 -12.71 37.03 30.78
CA MET A 354 -13.72 36.28 31.56
C MET A 354 -13.28 35.93 32.98
N VAL A 355 -12.00 35.66 33.21
CA VAL A 355 -11.50 35.16 34.51
C VAL A 355 -10.82 36.27 35.28
N ARG A 356 -11.28 36.56 36.49
CA ARG A 356 -10.72 37.60 37.37
C ARG A 356 -9.57 37.12 38.25
N ASP A 357 -9.56 35.82 38.61
CA ASP A 357 -8.57 35.26 39.53
C ASP A 357 -7.26 34.89 38.78
N PRO A 358 -6.10 35.42 39.20
CA PRO A 358 -4.82 35.24 38.52
C PRO A 358 -4.30 33.80 38.55
N ARG A 359 -4.58 33.04 39.61
CA ARG A 359 -4.15 31.61 39.72
C ARG A 359 -4.92 30.73 38.77
N GLN A 360 -6.23 30.89 38.68
CA GLN A 360 -7.08 30.17 37.76
C GLN A 360 -6.75 30.50 36.29
N LYS A 361 -6.43 31.78 35.98
CA LYS A 361 -5.99 32.18 34.64
C LYS A 361 -4.78 31.41 34.14
N GLN A 362 -3.75 31.26 34.98
CA GLN A 362 -2.50 30.63 34.55
C GLN A 362 -2.73 29.13 34.23
N THR A 363 -3.47 28.42 35.08
CA THR A 363 -3.80 26.99 34.88
C THR A 363 -4.64 26.80 33.64
N LEU A 364 -5.71 27.62 33.46
CA LEU A 364 -6.62 27.51 32.34
C LEU A 364 -5.92 27.85 31.02
N LYS A 365 -5.01 28.83 31.01
CA LYS A 365 -4.18 29.19 29.86
C LYS A 365 -3.26 28.05 29.42
N THR A 366 -2.68 27.32 30.37
CA THR A 366 -1.83 26.17 30.09
C THR A 366 -2.64 25.03 29.47
N VAL A 367 -3.80 24.71 30.06
CA VAL A 367 -4.70 23.67 29.55
C VAL A 367 -5.22 23.99 28.14
N LEU A 368 -5.64 25.24 27.91
CA LEU A 368 -6.12 25.68 26.61
C LEU A 368 -5.01 25.61 25.52
N ASN A 369 -3.80 26.00 25.88
CA ASN A 369 -2.66 25.92 24.95
C ASN A 369 -2.34 24.46 24.60
N LEU A 370 -2.31 23.58 25.59
CA LEU A 370 -2.06 22.17 25.38
C LEU A 370 -3.16 21.57 24.49
N GLY A 371 -4.42 21.89 24.76
CA GLY A 371 -5.56 21.42 23.97
C GLY A 371 -5.50 21.89 22.51
N THR A 372 -5.26 23.18 22.28
CA THR A 372 -5.15 23.72 20.90
C THR A 372 -3.96 23.12 20.13
N GLN A 373 -2.82 22.89 20.79
CA GLN A 373 -1.68 22.24 20.15
C GLN A 373 -1.94 20.79 19.82
N LEU A 374 -2.62 20.04 20.71
CA LEU A 374 -2.97 18.64 20.49
C LEU A 374 -3.97 18.49 19.33
N VAL A 375 -4.98 19.37 19.24
CA VAL A 375 -5.92 19.41 18.12
C VAL A 375 -5.17 19.78 16.82
N GLY A 376 -4.28 20.77 16.85
CA GLY A 376 -3.47 21.15 15.69
C GLY A 376 -2.60 20.00 15.18
N LEU A 377 -1.92 19.31 16.10
CA LEU A 377 -1.11 18.13 15.77
C LEU A 377 -1.96 17.03 15.12
N LEU A 378 -3.14 16.77 15.69
CA LEU A 378 -4.06 15.76 15.16
C LEU A 378 -4.50 16.11 13.72
N LEU A 379 -4.87 17.36 13.45
CA LEU A 379 -5.27 17.82 12.12
C LEU A 379 -4.11 17.71 11.11
N ILE A 380 -2.89 18.01 11.52
CA ILE A 380 -1.70 17.86 10.67
C ILE A 380 -1.47 16.37 10.35
N LEU A 381 -1.55 15.49 11.36
CA LEU A 381 -1.41 14.05 11.16
C LEU A 381 -2.48 13.50 10.20
N LEU A 382 -3.74 13.94 10.35
CA LEU A 382 -4.81 13.57 9.42
C LEU A 382 -4.56 14.06 7.98
N THR A 383 -3.92 15.21 7.81
CA THR A 383 -3.55 15.71 6.48
C THR A 383 -2.42 14.89 5.85
N ILE A 384 -1.44 14.44 6.65
CA ILE A 384 -0.27 13.68 6.18
C ILE A 384 -0.65 12.23 5.86
N PHE A 385 -1.36 11.55 6.77
CA PHE A 385 -1.64 10.11 6.67
C PHE A 385 -3.06 9.80 6.18
N GLY A 386 -3.94 10.81 6.18
CA GLY A 386 -5.36 10.64 5.87
C GLY A 386 -6.17 10.10 7.05
N VAL A 387 -7.45 9.91 6.81
CA VAL A 387 -8.37 9.31 7.78
C VAL A 387 -8.23 7.78 7.70
N PRO A 388 -7.84 7.11 8.79
CA PRO A 388 -7.76 5.65 8.80
C PRO A 388 -9.10 5.01 8.46
N GLN A 389 -9.11 3.93 7.71
CA GLN A 389 -10.35 3.19 7.37
C GLN A 389 -11.07 2.68 8.63
N GLN A 390 -10.33 2.43 9.70
CA GLN A 390 -10.85 1.99 11.00
C GLN A 390 -11.28 3.16 11.92
N MET A 391 -11.39 4.39 11.40
CA MET A 391 -11.77 5.57 12.19
C MET A 391 -13.09 5.38 12.98
N PRO A 392 -14.15 4.76 12.44
CA PRO A 392 -15.36 4.50 13.21
C PRO A 392 -15.12 3.64 14.45
N THR A 393 -14.28 2.62 14.33
CA THR A 393 -13.90 1.74 15.45
C THR A 393 -13.07 2.47 16.51
N ILE A 394 -12.10 3.30 16.06
CA ILE A 394 -11.26 4.11 16.96
C ILE A 394 -12.12 5.13 17.71
N LEU A 395 -13.05 5.81 17.01
CA LEU A 395 -13.99 6.75 17.64
C LEU A 395 -14.93 6.05 18.59
N GLY A 396 -15.44 4.87 18.24
CA GLY A 396 -16.29 4.06 19.12
C GLY A 396 -15.55 3.69 20.42
N LEU A 397 -14.33 3.19 20.32
CA LEU A 397 -13.50 2.84 21.48
C LEU A 397 -13.13 4.08 22.32
N ALA A 398 -12.76 5.18 21.68
CA ALA A 398 -12.46 6.43 22.36
C ALA A 398 -13.69 6.99 23.08
N THR A 399 -14.87 6.95 22.45
CA THR A 399 -16.14 7.39 23.07
C THR A 399 -16.50 6.50 24.25
N ALA A 400 -16.37 5.17 24.12
CA ALA A 400 -16.61 4.24 25.22
C ALA A 400 -15.65 4.52 26.39
N GLY A 401 -14.35 4.70 26.15
CA GLY A 401 -13.37 5.06 27.17
C GLY A 401 -13.68 6.41 27.82
N LEU A 402 -14.04 7.42 27.01
CA LEU A 402 -14.42 8.74 27.52
C LEU A 402 -15.68 8.68 28.38
N THR A 403 -16.67 7.87 27.99
CA THR A 403 -17.90 7.66 28.77
C THR A 403 -17.58 7.11 30.16
N VAL A 404 -16.65 6.17 30.29
CA VAL A 404 -16.20 5.63 31.59
C VAL A 404 -15.51 6.72 32.42
N VAL A 405 -14.65 7.55 31.82
CA VAL A 405 -13.97 8.64 32.53
C VAL A 405 -14.96 9.70 33.03
N PHE A 406 -15.99 10.02 32.24
CA PHE A 406 -17.00 11.02 32.59
C PHE A 406 -18.22 10.45 33.32
N GLN A 407 -18.23 9.16 33.65
CA GLN A 407 -19.37 8.49 34.28
C GLN A 407 -19.88 9.21 35.55
N ASP A 408 -18.98 9.62 36.44
CA ASP A 408 -19.36 10.29 37.68
C ASP A 408 -19.90 11.71 37.46
N PHE A 409 -19.37 12.41 36.42
CA PHE A 409 -19.92 13.73 36.05
C PHE A 409 -21.31 13.60 35.43
N ILE A 410 -21.52 12.62 34.55
CA ILE A 410 -22.85 12.34 33.98
C ILE A 410 -23.86 11.99 35.06
N LEU A 411 -23.49 11.10 36.00
CA LEU A 411 -24.34 10.74 37.12
C LEU A 411 -24.63 11.92 38.03
N ALA A 412 -23.64 12.78 38.31
CA ALA A 412 -23.84 13.97 39.10
C ALA A 412 -24.80 14.97 38.42
N PHE A 413 -24.69 15.13 37.12
CA PHE A 413 -25.62 15.93 36.32
C PHE A 413 -27.04 15.39 36.34
N CYS A 414 -27.22 14.08 36.10
CA CYS A 414 -28.52 13.42 36.16
C CYS A 414 -29.08 13.45 37.61
N GLY A 415 -28.23 13.28 38.62
CA GLY A 415 -28.61 13.39 40.03
C GLY A 415 -29.15 14.78 40.39
N TRP A 416 -28.60 15.83 39.80
CA TRP A 416 -29.13 17.17 39.99
C TRP A 416 -30.60 17.31 39.52
N PHE A 417 -30.96 16.71 38.37
CA PHE A 417 -32.37 16.67 37.93
C PHE A 417 -33.26 15.92 38.93
N VAL A 418 -32.81 14.82 39.50
CA VAL A 418 -33.54 14.06 40.51
C VAL A 418 -33.75 14.91 41.77
N LEU A 419 -32.70 15.64 42.21
CA LEU A 419 -32.75 16.50 43.39
C LEU A 419 -33.64 17.72 43.19
N MET A 420 -33.85 18.22 41.97
CA MET A 420 -34.77 19.29 41.66
C MET A 420 -36.26 18.82 41.60
N GLY A 421 -36.52 17.51 41.67
CA GLY A 421 -37.87 16.96 41.60
C GLY A 421 -38.72 17.27 42.86
N PRO A 422 -40.02 16.86 42.86
CA PRO A 422 -40.93 17.16 43.98
C PRO A 422 -40.49 16.64 45.32
N ASN A 423 -39.82 15.49 45.35
CA ASN A 423 -39.27 14.84 46.54
C ASN A 423 -37.75 15.02 46.69
N GLY A 424 -37.19 16.03 46.03
CA GLY A 424 -35.77 16.32 46.03
C GLY A 424 -35.33 17.08 47.27
N VAL A 425 -34.15 17.71 47.14
CA VAL A 425 -33.47 18.47 48.22
C VAL A 425 -33.46 19.94 47.84
N ARG A 426 -33.77 20.83 48.74
CA ARG A 426 -33.74 22.28 48.55
C ARG A 426 -32.67 22.92 49.46
N VAL A 427 -32.26 24.12 49.09
CA VAL A 427 -31.41 24.93 49.95
C VAL A 427 -32.15 25.22 51.28
N ARG A 428 -31.48 25.03 52.40
CA ARG A 428 -31.97 25.09 53.78
C ARG A 428 -32.68 23.81 54.28
N ASP A 429 -32.75 22.77 53.42
CA ASP A 429 -33.22 21.48 53.97
C ASP A 429 -32.15 20.85 54.89
N TRP A 430 -32.64 20.16 55.89
CA TRP A 430 -31.83 19.30 56.72
C TRP A 430 -31.79 17.93 56.12
N VAL A 431 -30.58 17.50 55.78
CA VAL A 431 -30.40 16.23 55.09
C VAL A 431 -29.25 15.42 55.71
N GLU A 432 -29.32 14.13 55.55
CA GLU A 432 -28.20 13.24 55.81
C GLU A 432 -27.83 12.54 54.48
N ILE A 433 -26.56 12.70 54.08
CA ILE A 433 -26.00 12.14 52.87
C ILE A 433 -24.74 11.38 53.25
N ASP A 434 -24.70 10.07 52.96
CA ASP A 434 -23.55 9.20 53.24
C ASP A 434 -23.06 9.30 54.70
N GLY A 435 -24.03 9.31 55.68
CA GLY A 435 -23.76 9.41 57.09
C GLY A 435 -23.34 10.80 57.61
N VAL A 436 -23.37 11.82 56.75
CA VAL A 436 -23.11 13.22 57.13
C VAL A 436 -24.40 13.99 57.17
N GLY A 437 -24.81 14.39 58.36
CA GLY A 437 -25.99 15.23 58.59
C GLY A 437 -25.64 16.71 58.50
N GLY A 438 -26.54 17.51 57.95
CA GLY A 438 -26.34 18.95 57.87
C GLY A 438 -27.38 19.70 57.08
N GLU A 439 -27.27 21.04 57.13
CA GLU A 439 -28.11 21.96 56.35
C GLU A 439 -27.53 22.16 54.96
N VAL A 440 -28.37 22.09 53.93
CA VAL A 440 -27.98 22.36 52.55
C VAL A 440 -27.76 23.85 52.32
N VAL A 441 -26.50 24.24 52.12
CA VAL A 441 -26.10 25.62 51.88
C VAL A 441 -26.24 25.99 50.41
N HIS A 442 -25.88 25.06 49.51
CA HIS A 442 -25.91 25.31 48.08
C HIS A 442 -26.11 24.03 47.28
N LEU A 443 -27.00 24.06 46.34
CA LEU A 443 -27.25 22.98 45.36
C LEU A 443 -26.74 23.45 43.98
N GLY A 444 -25.57 22.98 43.57
CA GLY A 444 -24.99 23.25 42.28
C GLY A 444 -25.27 22.12 41.29
N LEU A 445 -24.91 22.34 40.02
CA LEU A 445 -25.15 21.40 38.90
C LEU A 445 -24.51 20.01 39.13
N PHE A 446 -23.33 19.97 39.71
CA PHE A 446 -22.58 18.73 39.92
C PHE A 446 -22.41 18.37 41.40
N ARG A 447 -22.55 19.35 42.31
CA ARG A 447 -22.24 19.19 43.73
C ARG A 447 -23.28 19.87 44.61
N THR A 448 -23.60 19.18 45.70
CA THR A 448 -24.35 19.69 46.86
C THR A 448 -23.38 20.03 47.97
N TRP A 449 -23.59 21.17 48.62
CA TRP A 449 -22.77 21.63 49.75
C TRP A 449 -23.61 21.63 51.00
N LEU A 450 -23.12 20.91 52.06
CA LEU A 450 -23.75 20.89 53.36
C LEU A 450 -22.91 21.66 54.37
N LEU A 451 -23.58 22.34 55.29
CA LEU A 451 -23.00 22.80 56.52
C LEU A 451 -23.22 21.68 57.55
N GLU A 452 -22.15 21.00 57.90
CA GLU A 452 -22.21 19.83 58.77
C GLU A 452 -22.68 20.19 60.17
N THR A 453 -23.65 19.44 60.70
CA THR A 453 -24.01 19.41 62.11
C THR A 453 -23.37 18.18 62.71
N GLY A 454 -22.41 18.40 63.60
CA GLY A 454 -21.62 17.27 64.13
C GLY A 454 -22.37 16.43 65.15
N ASN A 455 -22.15 15.14 65.04
CA ASN A 455 -22.49 14.18 66.10
C ASN A 455 -21.58 14.29 67.34
N TRP A 456 -20.71 15.29 67.35
CA TRP A 456 -19.68 15.45 68.40
C TRP A 456 -20.19 16.09 69.67
N THR A 457 -21.30 16.75 69.60
CA THR A 457 -21.98 17.33 70.72
C THR A 457 -23.39 16.76 70.83
N ALA A 458 -23.83 16.42 71.99
CA ALA A 458 -25.17 15.87 72.25
C ALA A 458 -26.31 16.80 71.73
N ASN A 459 -25.99 18.04 71.36
CA ASN A 459 -26.97 19.07 71.00
C ASN A 459 -26.98 19.40 69.53
N GLY A 460 -26.23 18.68 68.65
CA GLY A 460 -26.31 18.83 67.19
C GLY A 460 -25.88 20.21 66.66
N HIS A 461 -24.92 20.88 67.31
CA HIS A 461 -24.45 22.20 66.85
C HIS A 461 -23.66 22.14 65.55
N PRO A 462 -23.78 23.15 64.68
CA PRO A 462 -22.97 23.26 63.46
C PRO A 462 -21.48 23.20 63.78
N THR A 463 -20.73 22.32 63.12
CA THR A 463 -19.26 22.21 63.26
C THR A 463 -18.50 23.32 62.54
N GLY A 464 -19.17 24.10 61.67
CA GLY A 464 -18.57 25.05 60.76
C GLY A 464 -17.90 24.43 59.54
N ARG A 465 -17.87 23.11 59.44
CA ARG A 465 -17.32 22.42 58.26
C ARG A 465 -18.32 22.41 57.13
N ARG A 466 -17.82 22.71 55.92
CA ARG A 466 -18.59 22.54 54.67
C ARG A 466 -18.18 21.26 54.01
N VAL A 467 -19.14 20.36 53.79
CA VAL A 467 -18.92 19.11 53.07
C VAL A 467 -19.52 19.19 51.68
N SER A 468 -18.83 18.70 50.69
CA SER A 468 -19.26 18.75 49.29
C SER A 468 -19.44 17.32 48.77
N PHE A 469 -20.62 16.99 48.31
CA PHE A 469 -20.97 15.72 47.70
C PHE A 469 -21.22 15.90 46.21
N LEU A 470 -20.80 14.93 45.39
CA LEU A 470 -21.24 14.83 43.99
C LEU A 470 -22.72 14.44 43.95
N ASN A 471 -23.55 15.12 43.17
CA ASN A 471 -24.99 14.85 43.12
C ASN A 471 -25.38 13.43 42.67
N GLY A 472 -24.39 12.64 42.19
CA GLY A 472 -24.56 11.23 41.85
C GLY A 472 -25.09 10.36 43.00
N TYR A 473 -24.98 10.82 44.26
CA TYR A 473 -25.58 10.14 45.42
C TYR A 473 -27.11 9.99 45.31
N ALA A 474 -27.78 10.93 44.64
CA ALA A 474 -29.24 10.87 44.45
C ALA A 474 -29.69 9.68 43.57
N ILE A 475 -28.76 9.09 42.79
CA ILE A 475 -29.04 7.94 41.93
C ILE A 475 -28.45 6.66 42.50
N ARG A 476 -27.22 6.71 43.03
CA ARG A 476 -26.47 5.52 43.47
C ARG A 476 -26.65 5.22 44.97
N GLY A 477 -26.92 6.24 45.78
CA GLY A 477 -26.95 6.15 47.21
C GLY A 477 -28.35 6.34 47.81
N LYS A 478 -28.34 6.49 49.14
CA LYS A 478 -29.53 6.88 49.93
C LYS A 478 -29.24 8.25 50.53
N TYR A 479 -30.25 9.08 50.58
CA TYR A 479 -30.22 10.30 51.36
C TYR A 479 -31.52 10.43 52.12
N PHE A 480 -31.46 11.03 53.31
CA PHE A 480 -32.61 11.31 54.14
C PHE A 480 -32.85 12.81 54.14
N ASN A 481 -34.09 13.24 53.84
CA ASN A 481 -34.48 14.62 53.95
C ASN A 481 -35.47 14.76 55.08
N PHE A 482 -35.06 15.49 56.15
CA PHE A 482 -35.84 15.71 57.35
C PHE A 482 -36.78 16.93 57.25
N SER A 483 -36.67 17.72 56.19
CA SER A 483 -37.44 18.95 56.01
C SER A 483 -38.68 18.78 55.11
N THR A 484 -39.05 17.54 54.76
CA THR A 484 -40.22 17.28 53.91
C THR A 484 -41.50 17.59 54.64
N VAL A 485 -42.45 18.24 53.90
CA VAL A 485 -43.73 18.71 54.45
C VAL A 485 -44.52 17.57 55.09
N GLY A 486 -44.89 17.74 56.39
CA GLY A 486 -45.75 16.82 57.12
C GLY A 486 -45.04 15.74 57.95
N GLN A 487 -43.73 15.77 58.05
CA GLN A 487 -42.99 14.87 58.93
C GLN A 487 -42.59 15.60 60.22
N TRP A 488 -42.83 14.95 61.33
CA TRP A 488 -42.45 15.42 62.65
C TRP A 488 -41.08 14.84 62.99
N MET A 489 -40.14 15.68 63.38
CA MET A 489 -38.84 15.26 63.91
C MET A 489 -39.00 15.08 65.45
N TRP A 490 -38.62 13.92 65.90
CA TRP A 490 -38.56 13.69 67.34
C TRP A 490 -37.32 14.35 67.94
N ASP A 491 -37.51 15.21 68.91
CA ASP A 491 -36.44 15.81 69.68
C ASP A 491 -36.49 15.27 71.09
N GLU A 492 -35.34 14.90 71.63
CA GLU A 492 -35.23 14.33 72.98
C GLU A 492 -34.49 15.34 73.89
N ILE A 493 -35.19 15.90 74.81
CA ILE A 493 -34.63 16.79 75.79
C ILE A 493 -34.35 15.96 77.10
N LYS A 494 -33.07 15.81 77.44
CA LYS A 494 -32.67 15.17 78.67
C LYS A 494 -32.59 16.20 79.78
N VAL A 495 -33.53 16.08 80.76
CA VAL A 495 -33.54 16.93 81.95
C VAL A 495 -32.97 16.12 83.08
N THR A 496 -31.87 16.57 83.69
CA THR A 496 -31.28 15.95 84.88
C THR A 496 -32.03 16.44 86.11
N VAL A 497 -32.71 15.53 86.78
CA VAL A 497 -33.46 15.83 88.02
C VAL A 497 -32.59 15.51 89.25
N PRO A 498 -32.46 16.42 90.26
CA PRO A 498 -31.71 16.14 91.48
C PRO A 498 -32.32 14.97 92.24
N PRO A 499 -31.49 14.15 92.96
CA PRO A 499 -31.99 13.03 93.72
C PRO A 499 -32.83 13.54 94.87
N GLY A 500 -34.07 12.95 95.00
CA GLY A 500 -35.02 13.29 96.09
C GLY A 500 -36.16 14.24 95.64
N MET A 501 -36.19 14.74 94.41
CA MET A 501 -37.29 15.54 93.91
C MET A 501 -38.40 14.62 93.33
N ASP A 502 -39.66 14.94 93.61
CA ASP A 502 -40.79 14.23 93.01
C ASP A 502 -40.88 14.58 91.53
N ILE A 503 -40.78 13.55 90.70
CA ILE A 503 -40.74 13.72 89.19
C ILE A 503 -42.15 14.07 88.63
N HIS A 504 -43.24 13.69 89.34
CA HIS A 504 -44.58 13.86 88.80
C HIS A 504 -45.03 15.31 88.60
N PRO A 505 -44.79 16.27 89.52
CA PRO A 505 -45.11 17.68 89.25
C PRO A 505 -44.24 18.26 88.12
N LEU A 506 -43.01 17.83 88.00
CA LEU A 506 -42.10 18.31 86.91
C LEU A 506 -42.55 17.81 85.52
N LEU A 507 -42.92 16.53 85.42
CA LEU A 507 -43.51 15.96 84.19
C LEU A 507 -44.80 16.66 83.79
N LYS A 508 -45.68 16.98 84.82
CA LYS A 508 -46.90 17.69 84.56
C LYS A 508 -46.62 19.13 84.03
N GLY A 509 -45.69 19.84 84.63
CA GLY A 509 -45.25 21.16 84.15
C GLY A 509 -44.64 21.16 82.79
N ILE A 510 -43.86 20.18 82.42
CA ILE A 510 -43.32 20.01 81.08
C ILE A 510 -44.46 19.70 80.05
N TYR A 511 -45.42 18.90 80.41
CA TYR A 511 -46.56 18.55 79.57
C TYR A 511 -47.51 19.71 79.38
N GLU A 512 -47.70 20.59 80.35
CA GLU A 512 -48.51 21.81 80.26
C GLU A 512 -47.80 22.96 79.52
N ALA A 513 -46.50 22.95 79.44
CA ALA A 513 -45.67 23.92 78.73
C ALA A 513 -45.53 23.61 77.17
N ARG A 514 -46.08 22.52 76.71
CA ARG A 514 -46.10 22.08 75.32
C ARG A 514 -47.30 22.75 74.58
#